data_22a49556b62baf03da1f3069a114de54
#
_entry.id   22a49556b62baf03da1f3069a114de54
#
_cell.length_a   1.000
_cell.length_b   1.000
_cell.length_c   1.000
_cell.angle_alpha   90.00
_cell.angle_beta   90.00
_cell.angle_gamma   90.00
#
_symmetry.space_group_name_H-M   'P 1'
#
loop_
_entity.id
_entity.type
_entity.pdbx_description
1 polymer ?
#
loop_
_entity_poly.entity_id
_entity_poly.type
_entity_poly.pdbx_seq_one_letter_code
_entity_poly.pdbx_strand_id
1 'polypeptide(L)'
;MNVCILGGGNIGTLLMGDIGRKEDISVRLLTSRPDEWNHIIEVCDNDGTFKYSGKVDVISNNPEEVISDADIIISTLPSYMFSKAIERIKPYLKKGVWIGMMPGNVWWRSLL
;
A
#
# COMPACT_ATOMS: atom_id res chain seq x y z
N MET A 1 -2.68 -0.26 -13.56
CA MET A 1 -3.08 0.60 -12.44
C MET A 1 -2.05 0.50 -11.31
N ASN A 2 -1.68 1.61 -10.75
CA ASN A 2 -0.68 1.66 -9.69
C ASN A 2 -1.36 1.85 -8.34
N VAL A 3 -1.13 0.89 -7.44
CA VAL A 3 -1.69 0.91 -6.08
C VAL A 3 -0.56 1.02 -5.07
N CYS A 4 -0.62 2.03 -4.22
CA CYS A 4 0.36 2.21 -3.15
C CYS A 4 -0.27 1.88 -1.80
N ILE A 5 0.43 1.06 -1.02
CA ILE A 5 0.02 0.68 0.33
C ILE A 5 0.89 1.46 1.33
N LEU A 6 0.24 2.10 2.30
CA LEU A 6 0.91 2.76 3.41
C LEU A 6 0.84 1.85 4.63
N GLY A 7 1.99 1.54 5.22
CA GLY A 7 2.07 0.64 6.35
C GLY A 7 2.12 -0.82 5.89
N GLY A 8 2.43 -1.71 6.79
CA GLY A 8 2.69 -3.09 6.42
C GLY A 8 2.29 -4.11 7.48
N GLY A 9 1.33 -3.81 8.33
CA GLY A 9 0.84 -4.78 9.31
C GLY A 9 0.11 -5.94 8.65
N ASN A 10 -0.61 -6.73 9.44
CA ASN A 10 -1.30 -7.93 8.94
C ASN A 10 -2.26 -7.63 7.79
N ILE A 11 -3.03 -6.54 7.90
CA ILE A 11 -3.99 -6.15 6.87
C ILE A 11 -3.26 -5.74 5.60
N GLY A 12 -2.18 -4.96 5.73
CA GLY A 12 -1.37 -4.54 4.60
C GLY A 12 -0.75 -5.73 3.87
N THR A 13 -0.25 -6.70 4.61
CA THR A 13 0.33 -7.91 4.05
C THR A 13 -0.71 -8.71 3.25
N LEU A 14 -1.89 -8.93 3.82
CA LEU A 14 -2.97 -9.64 3.13
C LEU A 14 -3.39 -8.92 1.86
N LEU A 15 -3.52 -7.61 1.93
CA LEU A 15 -3.93 -6.78 0.81
C LEU A 15 -2.90 -6.82 -0.32
N MET A 16 -1.62 -6.67 0.00
CA MET A 16 -0.55 -6.74 -1.00
C MET A 16 -0.47 -8.11 -1.65
N GLY A 17 -0.64 -9.17 -0.86
CA GLY A 17 -0.64 -10.53 -1.39
C GLY A 17 -1.80 -10.75 -2.36
N ASP A 18 -2.97 -10.25 -2.03
CA ASP A 18 -4.16 -10.43 -2.88
C ASP A 18 -4.09 -9.58 -4.15
N ILE A 19 -3.80 -8.29 -4.03
CA ILE A 19 -3.74 -7.37 -5.17
C ILE A 19 -2.54 -7.68 -6.06
N GLY A 20 -1.42 -8.05 -5.47
CA GLY A 20 -0.18 -8.34 -6.20
C GLY A 20 -0.23 -9.58 -7.08
N ARG A 21 -1.29 -10.37 -6.99
CA ARG A 21 -1.54 -11.51 -7.88
C ARG A 21 -2.04 -11.07 -9.25
N LYS A 22 -2.58 -9.85 -9.36
CA LYS A 22 -3.19 -9.35 -10.59
C LYS A 22 -2.13 -8.76 -11.51
N GLU A 23 -2.12 -9.20 -12.76
CA GLU A 23 -1.12 -8.79 -13.73
C GLU A 23 -1.22 -7.32 -14.15
N ASP A 24 -2.42 -6.77 -14.12
CA ASP A 24 -2.69 -5.40 -14.54
C ASP A 24 -2.53 -4.37 -13.43
N ILE A 25 -2.11 -4.80 -12.24
CA ILE A 25 -1.93 -3.92 -11.09
C ILE A 25 -0.47 -3.94 -10.64
N SER A 26 0.13 -2.75 -10.54
CA SER A 26 1.45 -2.57 -9.95
C SER A 26 1.27 -2.18 -8.49
N VAL A 27 1.77 -3.01 -7.58
CA VAL A 27 1.67 -2.78 -6.14
C VAL A 27 2.95 -2.16 -5.64
N ARG A 28 2.84 -1.13 -4.82
CA ARG A 28 3.97 -0.44 -4.21
C ARG A 28 3.74 -0.27 -2.73
N LEU A 29 4.80 -0.38 -1.96
CA LEU A 29 4.75 -0.25 -0.51
C LEU A 29 5.59 0.93 -0.06
N LEU A 30 4.97 1.86 0.66
CA LEU A 30 5.68 2.92 1.37
C LEU A 30 5.82 2.49 2.82
N THR A 31 7.05 2.24 3.25
CA THR A 31 7.35 1.76 4.59
C THR A 31 8.60 2.44 5.13
N SER A 32 8.66 2.62 6.44
CA SER A 32 9.87 3.16 7.11
C SER A 32 11.00 2.12 7.17
N ARG A 33 10.71 0.86 6.88
CA ARG A 33 11.67 -0.25 6.97
C ARG A 33 11.67 -1.10 5.71
N PRO A 34 12.07 -0.53 4.56
CA PRO A 34 12.00 -1.26 3.29
C PRO A 34 12.85 -2.53 3.27
N ASP A 35 13.94 -2.57 4.04
CA ASP A 35 14.84 -3.72 4.07
C ASP A 35 14.22 -4.96 4.74
N GLU A 36 13.15 -4.78 5.49
CA GLU A 36 12.46 -5.89 6.17
C GLU A 36 11.45 -6.59 5.27
N TRP A 37 11.25 -6.12 4.04
CA TRP A 37 10.23 -6.62 3.12
C TRP A 37 10.82 -7.28 1.90
N ASN A 38 10.14 -8.32 1.42
CA ASN A 38 10.46 -8.98 0.16
C ASN A 38 9.45 -8.58 -0.91
N HIS A 39 9.89 -8.61 -2.17
CA HIS A 39 9.02 -8.29 -3.31
C HIS A 39 7.95 -9.36 -3.57
N ILE A 40 8.08 -10.53 -2.98
CA ILE A 40 7.06 -11.57 -3.02
C ILE A 40 6.46 -11.71 -1.63
N ILE A 41 5.15 -11.50 -1.55
CA ILE A 41 4.40 -11.62 -0.30
C ILE A 41 3.65 -12.94 -0.31
N GLU A 42 3.96 -13.81 0.63
CA GLU A 42 3.28 -15.09 0.78
C GLU A 42 2.18 -14.97 1.83
N VAL A 43 0.98 -15.44 1.48
CA VAL A 43 -0.14 -15.47 2.39
C VAL A 43 -0.43 -16.93 2.76
N CYS A 44 -0.47 -17.18 4.06
CA CYS A 44 -0.68 -18.51 4.62
C CYS A 44 -1.92 -18.55 5.50
N ASP A 45 -2.50 -19.75 5.66
CA ASP A 45 -3.57 -19.95 6.62
C ASP A 45 -3.04 -19.92 8.05
N ASN A 46 -3.95 -19.94 9.03
CA ASN A 46 -3.59 -19.90 10.45
C ASN A 46 -2.74 -21.09 10.87
N ASP A 47 -2.81 -22.20 10.15
CA ASP A 47 -2.01 -23.39 10.41
C ASP A 47 -0.65 -23.37 9.68
N GLY A 48 -0.34 -22.29 8.98
CA GLY A 48 0.90 -22.14 8.23
C GLY A 48 0.88 -22.68 6.80
N THR A 49 -0.26 -23.21 6.35
CA THR A 49 -0.40 -23.71 4.98
C THR A 49 -0.40 -22.56 3.98
N PHE A 50 0.47 -22.67 2.96
CA PHE A 50 0.54 -21.67 1.90
C PHE A 50 -0.79 -21.58 1.13
N LYS A 51 -1.27 -20.37 0.94
CA LYS A 51 -2.50 -20.08 0.18
C LYS A 51 -2.19 -19.50 -1.19
N TYR A 52 -1.51 -18.37 -1.22
CA TYR A 52 -1.16 -17.67 -2.46
C TYR A 52 -0.04 -16.69 -2.20
N SER A 53 0.55 -16.20 -3.27
CA SER A 53 1.55 -15.13 -3.19
C SER A 53 1.19 -14.00 -4.13
N GLY A 54 1.66 -12.81 -3.80
CA GLY A 54 1.53 -11.63 -4.64
C GLY A 54 2.87 -10.93 -4.78
N LYS A 55 2.99 -10.13 -5.83
CA LYS A 55 4.21 -9.40 -6.12
C LYS A 55 4.06 -7.93 -5.73
N VAL A 56 5.08 -7.37 -5.08
CA VAL A 56 5.20 -5.94 -4.78
C VAL A 56 6.32 -5.38 -5.65
N ASP A 57 6.00 -4.46 -6.54
CA ASP A 57 6.96 -3.98 -7.54
C ASP A 57 7.98 -3.00 -6.96
N VAL A 58 7.56 -2.14 -6.04
CA VAL A 58 8.45 -1.16 -5.42
C VAL A 58 8.23 -1.15 -3.91
N ILE A 59 9.33 -1.17 -3.16
CA ILE A 59 9.32 -1.06 -1.71
C ILE A 59 10.30 0.04 -1.35
N SER A 60 9.81 1.12 -0.71
CA SER A 60 10.66 2.27 -0.44
C SER A 60 10.15 3.06 0.77
N ASN A 61 11.03 3.86 1.36
CA ASN A 61 10.63 4.86 2.36
C ASN A 61 10.58 6.26 1.75
N ASN A 62 10.80 6.39 0.45
CA ASN A 62 10.75 7.67 -0.25
C ASN A 62 9.39 7.85 -0.94
N PRO A 63 8.55 8.79 -0.48
CA PRO A 63 7.22 8.99 -1.09
C PRO A 63 7.26 9.26 -2.58
N GLU A 64 8.26 9.98 -3.06
CA GLU A 64 8.39 10.30 -4.48
C GLU A 64 8.41 9.04 -5.35
N GLU A 65 9.06 7.98 -4.87
CA GLU A 65 9.20 6.75 -5.64
C GLU A 65 7.92 5.94 -5.76
N VAL A 66 7.01 6.07 -4.77
CA VAL A 66 5.84 5.19 -4.70
C VAL A 66 4.50 5.93 -4.80
N ILE A 67 4.48 7.24 -4.56
CA ILE A 67 3.25 8.03 -4.52
C ILE A 67 2.98 8.80 -5.81
N SER A 68 4.03 9.28 -6.47
CA SER A 68 3.90 10.24 -7.58
C SER A 68 3.01 9.78 -8.73
N ASP A 69 2.98 8.48 -9.01
CA ASP A 69 2.18 7.91 -10.08
C ASP A 69 1.12 6.93 -9.56
N ALA A 70 0.83 6.96 -8.26
CA ALA A 70 -0.19 6.09 -7.69
C ALA A 70 -1.60 6.53 -8.12
N ASP A 71 -2.39 5.58 -8.55
CA ASP A 71 -3.79 5.79 -8.89
C ASP A 71 -4.68 5.64 -7.65
N ILE A 72 -4.29 4.74 -6.77
CA ILE A 72 -4.99 4.45 -5.52
C ILE A 72 -3.96 4.33 -4.41
N ILE A 73 -4.24 4.97 -3.28
CA ILE A 73 -3.43 4.86 -2.08
C ILE A 73 -4.30 4.28 -0.98
N ILE A 74 -3.86 3.19 -0.37
CA ILE A 74 -4.59 2.52 0.70
C ILE A 74 -3.74 2.56 1.96
N SER A 75 -4.25 3.22 3.01
CA SER A 75 -3.58 3.26 4.30
C SER A 75 -4.07 2.14 5.20
N THR A 76 -3.15 1.33 5.68
CA THR A 76 -3.42 0.32 6.70
C THR A 76 -2.85 0.74 8.05
N LEU A 77 -2.43 1.99 8.16
CA LEU A 77 -1.91 2.56 9.38
C LEU A 77 -3.03 2.81 10.39
N PRO A 78 -2.72 2.77 11.70
CA PRO A 78 -3.68 3.22 12.71
C PRO A 78 -4.11 4.66 12.43
N SER A 79 -5.35 5.00 12.79
CA SER A 79 -5.93 6.31 12.47
C SER A 79 -5.10 7.47 13.04
N TYR A 80 -4.47 7.29 14.20
CA TYR A 80 -3.64 8.34 14.80
C TYR A 80 -2.36 8.62 14.00
N MET A 81 -1.91 7.68 13.18
CA MET A 81 -0.74 7.85 12.32
C MET A 81 -1.08 8.37 10.93
N PHE A 82 -2.35 8.28 10.56
CA PHE A 82 -2.80 8.60 9.21
C PHE A 82 -2.56 10.07 8.85
N SER A 83 -2.85 10.99 9.77
CA SER A 83 -2.66 12.43 9.53
C SER A 83 -1.22 12.78 9.19
N LYS A 84 -0.28 12.19 9.91
CA LYS A 84 1.16 12.41 9.66
C LYS A 84 1.57 11.83 8.32
N ALA A 85 1.05 10.65 7.98
CA ALA A 85 1.34 10.02 6.71
C ALA A 85 0.82 10.86 5.54
N ILE A 86 -0.39 11.38 5.64
CA ILE A 86 -0.97 12.25 4.61
C ILE A 86 -0.13 13.53 4.42
N GLU A 87 0.29 14.17 5.50
CA GLU A 87 1.15 15.35 5.40
C GLU A 87 2.45 15.05 4.65
N ARG A 88 3.01 13.87 4.88
CA ARG A 88 4.26 13.47 4.24
C ARG A 88 4.10 13.19 2.76
N ILE A 89 2.99 12.59 2.33
CA ILE A 89 2.79 12.21 0.93
C ILE A 89 2.10 13.29 0.10
N LYS A 90 1.47 14.26 0.76
CA LYS A 90 0.67 15.29 0.10
C LYS A 90 1.37 16.00 -1.06
N PRO A 91 2.66 16.40 -0.96
CA PRO A 91 3.34 17.08 -2.07
C PRO A 91 3.50 16.22 -3.33
N TYR A 92 3.36 14.90 -3.22
CA TYR A 92 3.62 13.96 -4.31
C TYR A 92 2.35 13.40 -4.93
N LEU A 93 1.17 13.77 -4.42
CA LEU A 93 -0.10 13.24 -4.90
C LEU A 93 -0.39 13.73 -6.32
N LYS A 94 -0.76 12.81 -7.21
CA LYS A 94 -1.21 13.22 -8.53
C LYS A 94 -2.70 13.56 -8.49
N LYS A 95 -3.14 14.36 -9.46
CA LYS A 95 -4.54 14.75 -9.57
C LYS A 95 -5.42 13.53 -9.79
N GLY A 96 -6.50 13.46 -9.01
CA GLY A 96 -7.48 12.41 -9.14
C GLY A 96 -7.15 11.09 -8.45
N VAL A 97 -6.06 11.05 -7.66
CA VAL A 97 -5.72 9.85 -6.90
C VAL A 97 -6.81 9.55 -5.85
N TRP A 98 -7.14 8.27 -5.71
CA TRP A 98 -8.04 7.82 -4.65
C TRP A 98 -7.25 7.46 -3.41
N ILE A 99 -7.72 7.89 -2.25
CA ILE A 99 -7.09 7.61 -0.96
C ILE A 99 -8.12 6.96 -0.05
N GLY A 100 -7.79 5.82 0.51
CA GLY A 100 -8.68 5.12 1.42
C GLY A 100 -7.97 4.59 2.64
N MET A 101 -8.74 4.27 3.67
CA MET A 101 -8.27 3.66 4.92
C MET A 101 -8.87 2.27 5.08
N MET A 102 -8.06 1.33 5.55
CA MET A 102 -8.51 -0.01 5.89
C MET A 102 -7.87 -0.45 7.21
N PRO A 103 -8.63 -0.96 8.17
CA PRO A 103 -10.10 -1.00 8.19
C PRO A 103 -10.70 0.38 8.42
N GLY A 104 -11.94 0.59 8.02
CA GLY A 104 -12.61 1.87 8.19
C GLY A 104 -13.47 2.27 7.00
N ASN A 105 -13.12 1.78 5.82
CA ASN A 105 -13.88 1.99 4.58
C ASN A 105 -14.17 3.46 4.27
N VAL A 106 -13.25 4.35 4.62
CA VAL A 106 -13.36 5.77 4.29
C VAL A 106 -12.53 6.02 3.04
N TRP A 107 -13.18 6.55 2.00
CA TRP A 107 -12.53 6.83 0.73
C TRP A 107 -12.78 8.27 0.30
N TRP A 108 -11.77 8.88 -0.28
CA TRP A 108 -11.93 10.18 -0.90
C TRP A 108 -10.97 10.32 -2.09
N ARG A 109 -11.29 11.27 -2.96
CA ARG A 109 -10.52 11.52 -4.17
C ARG A 109 -9.86 12.87 -4.10
N SER A 110 -8.59 12.93 -4.50
CA SER A 110 -7.87 14.20 -4.59
C SER A 110 -8.44 15.06 -5.71
N LEU A 111 -8.69 16.34 -5.39
CA LEU A 111 -9.18 17.32 -6.35
C LEU A 111 -8.07 18.29 -6.79
N LEU A 112 -6.84 17.96 -6.51
CA LEU A 112 -5.69 18.78 -6.88
C LEU A 112 -5.54 18.92 -8.39
#